data_769a46987fb544f5cd1f8caab9581997
#
_entry.id   769a46987fb544f5cd1f8caab9581997
#
_cell.length_a   1.000
_cell.length_b   1.000
_cell.length_c   1.000
_cell.angle_alpha   90.00
_cell.angle_beta   90.00
_cell.angle_gamma   90.00
#
_symmetry.space_group_name_H-M   'P 1'
#
loop_
_entity.id
_entity.type
_entity.pdbx_description
1 polymer ?
#
loop_
_entity_poly.entity_id
_entity_poly.type
_entity_poly.pdbx_seq_one_letter_code
_entity_poly.pdbx_strand_id
1 'polypeptide(L)'
;MKTFGGISEILADYKFAEILLQSIPYDGTSTWIKGADKGFDAFIEASENMELYDIETDSEVYKKGIHILDEISENSSPEKAFKAVYQKTKELLKSNKYLTFVGGEHSISIGIIKAFYEKYNNLTVVQ
;
A
#
# COMPACT_ATOMS: atom_id res chain seq x y z
N MET A 1 13.56 -10.39 -7.14
CA MET A 1 12.57 -9.74 -6.26
C MET A 1 11.30 -9.48 -7.07
N LYS A 2 10.09 -9.78 -6.58
CA LYS A 2 8.87 -9.39 -7.31
C LYS A 2 8.74 -7.88 -7.29
N THR A 3 8.50 -7.27 -8.43
CA THR A 3 8.27 -5.83 -8.57
C THR A 3 6.85 -5.59 -9.09
N PHE A 4 6.27 -4.45 -8.83
CA PHE A 4 4.98 -4.09 -9.41
C PHE A 4 5.12 -3.95 -10.93
N GLY A 5 4.23 -4.57 -11.70
CA GLY A 5 4.22 -4.47 -13.16
C GLY A 5 5.47 -5.01 -13.85
N GLY A 6 6.28 -5.83 -13.18
CA GLY A 6 7.54 -6.32 -13.75
C GLY A 6 8.58 -5.23 -14.04
N ILE A 7 8.49 -4.05 -13.42
CA ILE A 7 9.45 -2.97 -13.62
C ILE A 7 10.86 -3.37 -13.18
N SER A 8 11.87 -2.70 -13.73
CA SER A 8 13.27 -2.99 -13.41
C SER A 8 13.60 -2.79 -11.93
N GLU A 9 14.58 -3.52 -11.41
CA GLU A 9 15.04 -3.38 -10.01
C GLU A 9 15.51 -1.97 -9.68
N ILE A 10 16.01 -1.21 -10.65
CA ILE A 10 16.43 0.18 -10.47
C ILE A 10 15.21 1.05 -10.15
N LEU A 11 14.10 0.88 -10.90
CA LEU A 11 12.85 1.62 -10.66
C LEU A 11 12.14 1.16 -9.39
N ALA A 12 12.40 -0.08 -8.96
CA ALA A 12 11.85 -0.63 -7.73
C ALA A 12 12.72 -0.36 -6.48
N ASP A 13 13.90 0.27 -6.63
CA ASP A 13 14.76 0.59 -5.49
C ASP A 13 14.14 1.69 -4.62
N TYR A 14 14.13 1.50 -3.29
CA TYR A 14 13.55 2.45 -2.33
C TYR A 14 14.09 3.88 -2.46
N LYS A 15 15.37 4.02 -2.76
CA LYS A 15 16.01 5.33 -2.89
C LYS A 15 15.51 6.08 -4.11
N PHE A 16 15.28 5.36 -5.20
CA PHE A 16 14.83 5.93 -6.46
C PHE A 16 13.31 6.15 -6.50
N ALA A 17 12.54 5.15 -6.06
CA ALA A 17 11.09 5.14 -6.18
C ALA A 17 10.43 6.35 -5.48
N GLU A 18 9.54 7.04 -6.19
CA GLU A 18 8.69 8.10 -5.63
C GLU A 18 7.41 7.54 -4.99
N ILE A 19 7.03 6.31 -5.34
CA ILE A 19 5.80 5.64 -4.89
C ILE A 19 6.17 4.45 -4.00
N LEU A 20 5.57 4.39 -2.81
CA LEU A 20 5.70 3.27 -1.89
C LEU A 20 4.38 2.48 -1.86
N LEU A 21 4.48 1.18 -2.06
CA LEU A 21 3.37 0.24 -2.03
C LEU A 21 3.47 -0.63 -0.78
N GLN A 22 2.56 -0.41 0.17
CA GLN A 22 2.52 -1.09 1.45
C GLN A 22 1.44 -2.16 1.49
N SER A 23 1.85 -3.41 1.69
CA SER A 23 0.94 -4.53 1.96
C SER A 23 0.48 -4.56 3.42
N ILE A 24 -0.81 -4.81 3.63
CA ILE A 24 -1.41 -5.01 4.95
C ILE A 24 -2.35 -6.23 4.87
N PRO A 25 -1.82 -7.48 4.94
CA PRO A 25 -2.60 -8.69 4.74
C PRO A 25 -3.43 -9.05 6.00
N TYR A 26 -4.31 -8.13 6.42
CA TYR A 26 -5.17 -8.33 7.58
C TYR A 26 -6.56 -8.82 7.17
N ASP A 27 -6.99 -9.95 7.76
CA ASP A 27 -8.30 -10.58 7.56
C ASP A 27 -8.92 -11.04 8.89
N GLY A 28 -8.66 -10.30 9.96
CA GLY A 28 -9.05 -10.69 11.32
C GLY A 28 -10.53 -10.55 11.60
N THR A 29 -11.19 -9.51 11.05
CA THR A 29 -12.58 -9.14 11.35
C THR A 29 -13.54 -9.27 10.18
N SER A 30 -13.11 -9.85 9.05
CA SER A 30 -14.02 -10.13 7.93
C SER A 30 -15.13 -11.10 8.34
N THR A 31 -16.38 -10.79 7.96
CA THR A 31 -17.58 -11.47 8.46
C THR A 31 -18.15 -12.51 7.53
N TRP A 32 -17.75 -12.51 6.25
CA TRP A 32 -18.31 -13.41 5.24
C TRP A 32 -17.34 -14.52 4.88
N ILE A 33 -16.39 -14.27 4.01
CA ILE A 33 -15.41 -15.25 3.53
C ILE A 33 -14.01 -14.76 3.86
N LYS A 34 -13.17 -15.66 4.37
CA LYS A 34 -11.74 -15.41 4.60
C LYS A 34 -10.96 -15.46 3.28
N GLY A 35 -9.78 -14.81 3.24
CA GLY A 35 -8.89 -14.78 2.08
C GLY A 35 -8.52 -13.37 1.61
N ALA A 36 -9.05 -12.34 2.27
CA ALA A 36 -8.69 -10.96 1.97
C ALA A 36 -7.18 -10.67 2.18
N ASP A 37 -6.54 -11.41 3.06
CA ASP A 37 -5.09 -11.39 3.31
C ASP A 37 -4.25 -11.74 2.08
N LYS A 38 -4.82 -12.49 1.11
CA LYS A 38 -4.14 -12.91 -0.13
C LYS A 38 -4.25 -11.88 -1.26
N GLY A 39 -5.02 -10.82 -1.06
CA GLY A 39 -5.33 -9.85 -2.10
C GLY A 39 -4.09 -9.15 -2.67
N PHE A 40 -3.11 -8.83 -1.83
CA PHE A 40 -1.89 -8.17 -2.27
C PHE A 40 -1.06 -9.05 -3.21
N ASP A 41 -0.87 -10.32 -2.88
CA ASP A 41 -0.09 -11.24 -3.73
C ASP A 41 -0.74 -11.42 -5.10
N ALA A 42 -2.07 -11.60 -5.12
CA ALA A 42 -2.83 -11.68 -6.36
C ALA A 42 -2.75 -10.39 -7.19
N PHE A 43 -2.79 -9.24 -6.53
CA PHE A 43 -2.62 -7.93 -7.17
C PHE A 43 -1.25 -7.77 -7.82
N ILE A 44 -0.16 -8.15 -7.13
CA ILE A 44 1.20 -8.07 -7.68
C ILE A 44 1.36 -9.05 -8.85
N GLU A 45 0.84 -10.26 -8.76
CA GLU A 45 0.87 -11.25 -9.85
C GLU A 45 0.11 -10.73 -11.08
N ALA A 46 -1.08 -10.20 -10.89
CA ALA A 46 -1.88 -9.63 -11.98
C ALA A 46 -1.20 -8.40 -12.63
N SER A 47 -0.47 -7.61 -11.85
CA SER A 47 0.20 -6.41 -12.34
C SER A 47 1.25 -6.70 -13.42
N GLU A 48 1.83 -7.91 -13.44
CA GLU A 48 2.82 -8.32 -14.45
C GLU A 48 2.23 -8.37 -15.88
N ASN A 49 0.91 -8.44 -16.00
CA ASN A 49 0.19 -8.49 -17.28
C ASN A 49 -0.50 -7.15 -17.63
N MET A 50 -0.20 -6.10 -16.90
CA MET A 50 -0.84 -4.80 -17.08
C MET A 50 -0.05 -3.93 -18.06
N GLU A 51 -0.76 -3.18 -18.91
CA GLU A 51 -0.14 -2.12 -19.70
C GLU A 51 0.34 -0.99 -18.78
N LEU A 52 1.61 -0.61 -18.94
CA LEU A 52 2.24 0.41 -18.10
C LEU A 52 2.15 1.83 -18.68
N TYR A 53 1.75 1.93 -19.94
CA TYR A 53 1.50 3.21 -20.60
C TYR A 53 0.04 3.63 -20.40
N ASP A 54 -0.15 4.82 -19.87
CA ASP A 54 -1.47 5.42 -19.69
C ASP A 54 -1.84 6.29 -20.90
N ILE A 55 -2.82 5.83 -21.67
CA ILE A 55 -3.26 6.51 -22.89
C ILE A 55 -4.07 7.78 -22.61
N GLU A 56 -4.70 7.91 -21.44
CA GLU A 56 -5.50 9.09 -21.10
C GLU A 56 -4.62 10.28 -20.77
N THR A 57 -3.52 10.03 -20.07
CA THR A 57 -2.57 11.06 -19.66
C THR A 57 -1.33 11.15 -20.54
N ASP A 58 -1.22 10.29 -21.57
CA ASP A 58 -0.06 10.17 -22.46
C ASP A 58 1.26 10.05 -21.66
N SER A 59 1.28 9.15 -20.68
CA SER A 59 2.37 9.07 -19.74
C SER A 59 2.73 7.64 -19.31
N GLU A 60 3.93 7.51 -18.77
CA GLU A 60 4.47 6.27 -18.21
C GLU A 60 4.80 6.48 -16.72
N VAL A 61 3.77 6.56 -15.88
CA VAL A 61 3.89 6.87 -14.44
C VAL A 61 4.82 5.89 -13.70
N TYR A 62 4.89 4.64 -14.14
CA TYR A 62 5.79 3.65 -13.53
C TYR A 62 7.27 4.07 -13.53
N LYS A 63 7.67 4.98 -14.44
CA LYS A 63 9.04 5.53 -14.49
C LYS A 63 9.40 6.40 -13.28
N LYS A 64 8.39 6.80 -12.48
CA LYS A 64 8.59 7.42 -11.16
C LYS A 64 9.14 6.45 -10.12
N GLY A 65 9.15 5.18 -10.44
CA GLY A 65 9.57 4.10 -9.55
C GLY A 65 8.50 3.74 -8.52
N ILE A 66 8.35 2.44 -8.30
CA ILE A 66 7.38 1.87 -7.35
C ILE A 66 8.12 0.84 -6.50
N HIS A 67 8.25 1.13 -5.21
CA HIS A 67 8.89 0.23 -4.26
C HIS A 67 7.85 -0.50 -3.42
N ILE A 68 7.94 -1.83 -3.38
CA ILE A 68 7.12 -2.67 -2.52
C ILE A 68 7.80 -2.77 -1.16
N LEU A 69 7.11 -2.35 -0.11
CA LEU A 69 7.57 -2.44 1.27
C LEU A 69 7.29 -3.82 1.87
N ASP A 70 8.05 -4.19 2.90
CA ASP A 70 7.73 -5.36 3.71
C ASP A 70 6.32 -5.22 4.30
N GLU A 71 5.58 -6.32 4.33
CA GLU A 71 4.19 -6.36 4.80
C GLU A 71 4.05 -6.00 6.29
N ILE A 72 2.90 -5.46 6.65
CA ILE A 72 2.49 -5.29 8.04
C ILE A 72 1.65 -6.51 8.44
N SER A 73 2.27 -7.52 9.04
CA SER A 73 1.69 -8.84 9.30
C SER A 73 1.19 -9.03 10.75
N GLU A 74 0.87 -7.96 11.48
CA GLU A 74 0.33 -8.04 12.84
C GLU A 74 -1.14 -8.49 12.83
N ASN A 75 -1.39 -9.74 13.25
CA ASN A 75 -2.71 -10.39 13.18
C ASN A 75 -3.21 -10.88 14.55
N SER A 76 -2.50 -10.58 15.66
CA SER A 76 -2.81 -11.17 16.95
C SER A 76 -4.06 -10.59 17.61
N SER A 77 -4.44 -9.35 17.30
CA SER A 77 -5.73 -8.76 17.64
C SER A 77 -6.03 -7.54 16.75
N PRO A 78 -7.32 -7.14 16.60
CA PRO A 78 -7.70 -5.94 15.86
C PRO A 78 -6.99 -4.68 16.34
N GLU A 79 -6.86 -4.50 17.65
CA GLU A 79 -6.23 -3.33 18.26
C GLU A 79 -4.72 -3.27 17.94
N LYS A 80 -4.05 -4.43 17.96
CA LYS A 80 -2.62 -4.50 17.63
C LYS A 80 -2.39 -4.28 16.13
N ALA A 81 -3.21 -4.87 15.27
CA ALA A 81 -3.17 -4.63 13.83
C ALA A 81 -3.35 -3.14 13.52
N PHE A 82 -4.39 -2.51 14.09
CA PHE A 82 -4.62 -1.07 13.99
C PHE A 82 -3.40 -0.25 14.43
N LYS A 83 -2.81 -0.59 15.58
CA LYS A 83 -1.64 0.13 16.12
C LYS A 83 -0.43 -0.02 15.21
N ALA A 84 -0.18 -1.21 14.68
CA ALA A 84 0.94 -1.47 13.77
C ALA A 84 0.79 -0.66 12.47
N VAL A 85 -0.40 -0.69 11.85
CA VAL A 85 -0.72 0.09 10.64
C VAL A 85 -0.56 1.58 10.89
N TYR A 86 -1.12 2.09 11.98
CA TYR A 86 -1.01 3.50 12.35
C TYR A 86 0.44 3.94 12.54
N GLN A 87 1.24 3.18 13.29
CA GLN A 87 2.65 3.54 13.54
C GLN A 87 3.48 3.48 12.27
N LYS A 88 3.31 2.43 11.45
CA LYS A 88 4.03 2.32 10.17
C LYS A 88 3.65 3.46 9.22
N THR A 89 2.38 3.82 9.14
CA THR A 89 1.94 4.95 8.32
C THR A 89 2.59 6.26 8.79
N LYS A 90 2.67 6.51 10.09
CA LYS A 90 3.37 7.71 10.63
C LYS A 90 4.85 7.73 10.27
N GLU A 91 5.51 6.59 10.25
CA GLU A 91 6.89 6.46 9.81
C GLU A 91 7.02 6.80 8.32
N LEU A 92 6.19 6.17 7.48
CA LEU A 92 6.20 6.37 6.04
C LEU A 92 5.89 7.81 5.62
N LEU A 93 5.02 8.48 6.35
CA LEU A 93 4.70 9.90 6.12
C LEU A 93 5.90 10.85 6.25
N LYS A 94 7.02 10.41 6.82
CA LYS A 94 8.27 11.19 6.89
C LYS A 94 9.08 11.14 5.58
N SER A 95 8.79 10.19 4.71
CA SER A 95 9.58 9.97 3.49
C SER A 95 9.32 10.99 2.38
N ASN A 96 8.23 11.75 2.44
CA ASN A 96 7.73 12.64 1.38
C ASN A 96 7.47 11.93 0.03
N LYS A 97 7.26 10.62 0.06
CA LYS A 97 6.89 9.80 -1.10
C LYS A 97 5.38 9.62 -1.16
N TYR A 98 4.87 9.26 -2.33
CA TYR A 98 3.47 8.86 -2.48
C TYR A 98 3.24 7.52 -1.80
N LEU A 99 2.25 7.46 -0.93
CA LEU A 99 1.93 6.26 -0.17
C LEU A 99 0.67 5.58 -0.72
N THR A 100 0.80 4.34 -1.13
CA THR A 100 -0.31 3.49 -1.55
C THR A 100 -0.37 2.29 -0.63
N PHE A 101 -1.55 1.98 -0.12
CA PHE A 101 -1.79 0.85 0.77
C PHE A 101 -2.73 -0.13 0.09
N VAL A 102 -2.35 -1.39 0.09
CA VAL A 102 -3.19 -2.49 -0.40
C VAL A 102 -3.39 -3.45 0.74
N GLY A 103 -4.62 -3.63 1.11
CA GLY A 103 -4.93 -4.41 2.28
C GLY A 103 -5.71 -5.65 2.01
N GLY A 104 -6.02 -6.29 3.10
CA GLY A 104 -7.03 -7.26 3.30
C GLY A 104 -8.41 -6.61 3.41
N GLU A 105 -8.88 -6.41 4.63
CA GLU A 105 -10.22 -5.88 4.86
C GLU A 105 -10.26 -4.37 5.17
N HIS A 106 -11.47 -3.80 5.21
CA HIS A 106 -11.67 -2.35 5.35
C HIS A 106 -11.12 -1.74 6.64
N SER A 107 -11.05 -2.48 7.74
CA SER A 107 -10.64 -1.94 9.05
C SER A 107 -9.21 -1.38 9.07
N ILE A 108 -8.35 -1.82 8.15
CA ILE A 108 -6.98 -1.28 8.04
C ILE A 108 -6.96 0.22 7.75
N SER A 109 -7.98 0.73 7.06
CA SER A 109 -8.09 2.15 6.71
C SER A 109 -8.13 3.07 7.93
N ILE A 110 -8.62 2.59 9.06
CA ILE A 110 -8.74 3.36 10.30
C ILE A 110 -7.37 3.85 10.77
N GLY A 111 -6.37 2.96 10.80
CA GLY A 111 -5.01 3.32 11.23
C GLY A 111 -4.32 4.28 10.26
N ILE A 112 -4.53 4.07 8.96
CA ILE A 112 -4.00 4.91 7.89
C ILE A 112 -4.57 6.32 8.01
N ILE A 113 -5.90 6.45 8.00
CA ILE A 113 -6.61 7.74 8.04
C ILE A 113 -6.23 8.52 9.30
N LYS A 114 -6.14 7.84 10.46
CA LYS A 114 -5.72 8.48 11.71
C LYS A 114 -4.32 9.09 11.60
N ALA A 115 -3.36 8.38 11.01
CA ALA A 115 -2.00 8.89 10.84
C ALA A 115 -1.94 10.11 9.92
N PHE A 116 -2.71 10.10 8.83
CA PHE A 116 -2.85 11.25 7.93
C PHE A 116 -3.54 12.43 8.60
N TYR A 117 -4.62 12.19 9.36
CA TYR A 117 -5.34 13.23 10.09
C TYR A 117 -4.45 13.97 11.10
N GLU A 118 -3.54 13.26 11.77
CA GLU A 118 -2.60 13.87 12.71
C GLU A 118 -1.51 14.70 12.01
N LYS A 119 -1.22 14.43 10.74
CA LYS A 119 -0.20 15.18 9.98
C LYS A 119 -0.76 16.42 9.27
N TYR A 120 -1.99 16.33 8.76
CA TYR A 120 -2.56 17.35 7.89
C TYR A 120 -3.77 18.03 8.54
N ASN A 121 -3.72 19.37 8.64
CA ASN A 121 -4.78 20.16 9.26
C ASN A 121 -6.12 20.13 8.49
N ASN A 122 -6.03 19.95 7.15
CA ASN A 122 -7.19 19.90 6.26
C ASN A 122 -7.15 18.60 5.48
N LEU A 123 -7.74 17.55 6.03
CA LEU A 123 -7.84 16.24 5.39
C LEU A 123 -9.27 16.01 4.91
N THR A 124 -9.42 15.69 3.62
CA THR A 124 -10.68 15.17 3.07
C THR A 124 -10.52 13.70 2.77
N VAL A 125 -11.44 12.88 3.23
CA VAL A 125 -11.52 11.46 2.91
C VAL A 125 -12.65 11.28 1.91
N VAL A 126 -12.34 10.67 0.76
CA VAL A 126 -13.31 10.35 -0.29
C VAL A 126 -13.47 8.84 -0.35
N GLN A 127 -14.73 8.39 -0.39
CA GLN A 127 -15.09 6.98 -0.49
C GLN A 127 -16.04 6.76 -1.66
#